data_c9bf25cbb345ea94ecbe369b80335b25
#
_entry.id   c9bf25cbb345ea94ecbe369b80335b25
#
_cell.length_a   1.000
_cell.length_b   1.000
_cell.length_c   1.000
_cell.angle_alpha   90.00
_cell.angle_beta   90.00
_cell.angle_gamma   90.00
#
_symmetry.space_group_name_H-M   'P 1'
#
loop_
_entity.id
_entity.type
_entity.pdbx_description
1 polymer ?
#
loop_
_entity_poly.entity_id
_entity_poly.type
_entity_poly.pdbx_seq_one_letter_code
_entity_poly.pdbx_strand_id
1 'polypeptide(L)'
;MKPAYAILLGLFAAFPALGASDVKNGQKLAETHCARCHVIGDFNKFGGIGSTPSFGLLIGMADGFERFRTFFERRPHPAFVSVPGVPRWTDLPPYAKPFEVTPENIDDLISFVRKLD
;
A
#
# COMPACT_ATOMS: atom_id res chain seq x y z
N MET A 1 -45.62 46.62 11.83
CA MET A 1 -44.96 45.84 10.78
C MET A 1 -43.74 45.17 11.39
N LYS A 2 -43.76 43.84 11.56
CA LYS A 2 -42.61 43.05 12.09
C LYS A 2 -41.92 42.38 10.91
N PRO A 3 -40.60 42.52 10.74
CA PRO A 3 -39.89 41.80 9.69
C PRO A 3 -39.72 40.33 10.10
N ALA A 4 -40.14 39.43 9.23
CA ALA A 4 -39.89 37.99 9.37
C ALA A 4 -38.49 37.70 8.89
N TYR A 5 -37.61 37.31 9.80
CA TYR A 5 -36.28 36.80 9.46
C TYR A 5 -36.41 35.32 9.03
N ALA A 6 -36.26 35.07 7.76
CA ALA A 6 -36.13 33.71 7.23
C ALA A 6 -34.74 33.19 7.59
N ILE A 7 -34.68 32.21 8.50
CA ILE A 7 -33.45 31.48 8.83
C ILE A 7 -33.25 30.45 7.71
N LEU A 8 -32.29 30.68 6.80
CA LEU A 8 -31.81 29.67 5.88
C LEU A 8 -30.98 28.66 6.67
N LEU A 9 -31.54 27.48 6.96
CA LEU A 9 -30.77 26.34 7.42
C LEU A 9 -29.96 25.80 6.22
N GLY A 10 -28.67 26.10 6.19
CA GLY A 10 -27.74 25.51 5.25
C GLY A 10 -27.53 24.02 5.60
N LEU A 11 -28.00 23.15 4.72
CA LEU A 11 -27.73 21.71 4.80
C LEU A 11 -26.26 21.47 4.45
N PHE A 12 -25.40 21.36 5.47
CA PHE A 12 -24.02 20.91 5.29
C PHE A 12 -24.07 19.41 5.01
N ALA A 13 -23.91 19.03 3.74
CA ALA A 13 -23.65 17.65 3.37
C ALA A 13 -22.26 17.26 3.89
N ALA A 14 -22.21 16.45 4.94
CA ALA A 14 -20.96 15.85 5.42
C ALA A 14 -20.51 14.82 4.38
N PHE A 15 -19.54 15.17 3.55
CA PHE A 15 -18.85 14.19 2.73
C PHE A 15 -18.01 13.30 3.66
N PRO A 16 -18.06 11.95 3.52
CA PRO A 16 -17.16 11.09 4.24
C PRO A 16 -15.73 11.49 3.84
N ALA A 17 -14.92 11.89 4.81
CA ALA A 17 -13.51 12.10 4.61
C ALA A 17 -12.91 10.73 4.22
N LEU A 18 -12.43 10.60 2.99
CA LEU A 18 -11.57 9.48 2.60
C LEU A 18 -10.39 9.52 3.57
N GLY A 19 -10.24 8.46 4.38
CA GLY A 19 -9.19 8.39 5.37
C GLY A 19 -7.82 8.62 4.73
N ALA A 20 -7.00 9.50 5.33
CA ALA A 20 -5.63 9.70 4.88
C ALA A 20 -4.85 8.39 5.04
N SER A 21 -4.02 8.04 4.05
CA SER A 21 -3.13 6.87 4.12
C SER A 21 -2.13 7.00 5.27
N ASP A 22 -1.82 5.87 5.92
CA ASP A 22 -0.97 5.80 7.10
C ASP A 22 0.45 5.36 6.75
N VAL A 23 1.38 6.32 6.73
CA VAL A 23 2.80 6.09 6.46
C VAL A 23 3.43 5.08 7.44
N LYS A 24 3.07 5.14 8.72
CA LYS A 24 3.61 4.21 9.74
C LYS A 24 3.10 2.79 9.53
N ASN A 25 1.85 2.64 9.17
CA ASN A 25 1.30 1.32 8.82
C ASN A 25 1.96 0.78 7.56
N GLY A 26 2.17 1.61 6.54
CA GLY A 26 2.90 1.24 5.33
C GLY A 26 4.33 0.80 5.62
N GLN A 27 5.05 1.50 6.49
CA GLN A 27 6.38 1.10 6.96
C GLN A 27 6.35 -0.26 7.64
N LYS A 28 5.43 -0.45 8.58
CA LYS A 28 5.28 -1.73 9.30
C LYS A 28 4.99 -2.89 8.36
N LEU A 29 4.12 -2.69 7.37
CA LEU A 29 3.81 -3.69 6.35
C LEU A 29 5.06 -4.06 5.55
N ALA A 30 5.82 -3.06 5.08
CA ALA A 30 7.05 -3.28 4.33
C ALA A 30 8.08 -4.05 5.14
N GLU A 31 8.36 -3.61 6.37
CA GLU A 31 9.33 -4.24 7.25
C GLU A 31 8.94 -5.66 7.66
N THR A 32 7.64 -5.92 7.84
CA THR A 32 7.14 -7.23 8.26
C THR A 32 7.08 -8.22 7.11
N HIS A 33 6.65 -7.81 5.92
CA HIS A 33 6.30 -8.72 4.84
C HIS A 33 7.24 -8.66 3.64
N CYS A 34 7.91 -7.53 3.40
CA CYS A 34 8.73 -7.34 2.20
C CYS A 34 10.24 -7.50 2.46
N ALA A 35 10.70 -7.24 3.69
CA ALA A 35 12.12 -7.18 4.04
C ALA A 35 12.88 -8.50 3.88
N ARG A 36 12.18 -9.63 3.84
CA ARG A 36 12.80 -10.93 3.60
C ARG A 36 13.43 -11.01 2.20
N CYS A 37 12.79 -10.40 1.23
CA CYS A 37 13.21 -10.47 -0.17
C CYS A 37 13.73 -9.14 -0.69
N HIS A 38 13.17 -8.02 -0.25
CA HIS A 38 13.54 -6.67 -0.69
C HIS A 38 14.38 -5.93 0.34
N VAL A 39 15.36 -5.18 -0.13
CA VAL A 39 15.98 -4.14 0.70
C VAL A 39 15.05 -2.93 0.76
N ILE A 40 14.73 -2.48 2.00
CA ILE A 40 13.79 -1.38 2.27
C ILE A 40 14.55 -0.17 2.85
N GLY A 41 15.52 0.35 2.14
CA GLY A 41 16.36 1.43 2.68
C GLY A 41 17.24 0.98 3.87
N ASP A 42 17.40 1.82 4.88
CA ASP A 42 18.34 1.57 5.99
C ASP A 42 17.90 0.46 6.95
N PHE A 43 16.62 0.13 6.99
CA PHE A 43 16.09 -0.91 7.86
C PHE A 43 16.80 -2.25 7.70
N ASN A 44 17.08 -2.64 6.47
CA ASN A 44 17.74 -3.91 6.16
C ASN A 44 18.70 -3.80 4.97
N LYS A 45 19.51 -2.75 4.91
CA LYS A 45 20.40 -2.43 3.79
C LYS A 45 21.37 -3.54 3.36
N PHE A 46 21.66 -4.47 4.26
CA PHE A 46 22.47 -5.66 3.99
C PHE A 46 21.66 -6.95 3.89
N GLY A 47 20.34 -6.84 3.90
CA GLY A 47 19.41 -7.97 3.81
C GLY A 47 18.89 -8.18 2.39
N GLY A 48 17.69 -8.76 2.34
CA GLY A 48 17.03 -9.07 1.08
C GLY A 48 17.64 -10.25 0.34
N ILE A 49 17.22 -10.43 -0.91
CA ILE A 49 17.73 -11.45 -1.84
C ILE A 49 18.34 -10.72 -3.02
N GLY A 50 19.57 -11.10 -3.42
CA GLY A 50 20.31 -10.39 -4.46
C GLY A 50 19.63 -10.31 -5.83
N SER A 51 18.74 -11.25 -6.15
CA SER A 51 17.96 -11.26 -7.39
C SER A 51 16.65 -10.44 -7.31
N THR A 52 16.31 -9.91 -6.12
CA THR A 52 15.09 -9.15 -5.90
C THR A 52 15.42 -7.66 -5.87
N PRO A 53 14.70 -6.81 -6.65
CA PRO A 53 14.98 -5.38 -6.68
C PRO A 53 14.73 -4.73 -5.31
N SER A 54 15.62 -3.83 -4.90
CA SER A 54 15.41 -3.01 -3.71
C SER A 54 14.24 -2.03 -3.92
N PHE A 55 13.66 -1.53 -2.84
CA PHE A 55 12.65 -0.47 -2.93
C PHE A 55 13.23 0.78 -3.60
N GLY A 56 14.48 1.15 -3.29
CA GLY A 56 15.14 2.28 -3.93
C GLY A 56 15.30 2.12 -5.45
N LEU A 57 15.64 0.91 -5.90
CA LEU A 57 15.69 0.64 -7.34
C LEU A 57 14.31 0.76 -7.99
N LEU A 58 13.27 0.20 -7.37
CA LEU A 58 11.91 0.28 -7.87
C LEU A 58 11.41 1.73 -7.96
N ILE A 59 11.66 2.54 -6.92
CA ILE A 59 11.26 3.95 -6.90
C ILE A 59 11.89 4.72 -8.07
N GLY A 60 13.14 4.46 -8.41
CA GLY A 60 13.83 5.08 -9.51
C GLY A 60 13.34 4.68 -10.91
N MET A 61 12.45 3.69 -11.02
CA MET A 61 11.87 3.28 -12.30
C MET A 61 10.74 4.21 -12.73
N ALA A 62 10.56 4.41 -14.04
CA ALA A 62 9.47 5.24 -14.58
C ALA A 62 8.07 4.76 -14.15
N ASP A 63 7.89 3.44 -13.98
CA ASP A 63 6.66 2.80 -13.52
C ASP A 63 6.73 2.33 -12.06
N GLY A 64 7.68 2.84 -11.28
CA GLY A 64 7.98 2.35 -9.94
C GLY A 64 6.78 2.35 -8.99
N PHE A 65 6.07 3.46 -8.89
CA PHE A 65 4.88 3.53 -8.02
C PHE A 65 3.74 2.64 -8.51
N GLU A 66 3.59 2.45 -9.81
CA GLU A 66 2.60 1.50 -10.35
C GLU A 66 2.98 0.05 -9.99
N ARG A 67 4.26 -0.27 -9.92
CA ARG A 67 4.74 -1.57 -9.44
C ARG A 67 4.37 -1.82 -8.00
N PHE A 68 4.45 -0.81 -7.13
CA PHE A 68 3.97 -0.91 -5.75
C PHE A 68 2.45 -1.02 -5.66
N ARG A 69 1.71 -0.36 -6.54
CA ARG A 69 0.25 -0.42 -6.57
C ARG A 69 -0.27 -1.79 -6.99
N THR A 70 0.44 -2.48 -7.87
CA THR A 70 0.03 -3.74 -8.49
C THR A 70 0.93 -4.92 -8.14
N PHE A 71 1.72 -4.82 -7.06
CA PHE A 71 2.71 -5.84 -6.74
C PHE A 71 2.08 -7.22 -6.52
N PHE A 72 0.88 -7.28 -5.95
CA PHE A 72 0.17 -8.54 -5.67
C PHE A 72 -0.18 -9.34 -6.94
N GLU A 73 -0.21 -8.70 -8.11
CA GLU A 73 -0.42 -9.32 -9.42
C GLU A 73 0.89 -9.72 -10.11
N ARG A 74 2.02 -9.22 -9.60
CA ARG A 74 3.33 -9.43 -10.22
C ARG A 74 4.04 -10.61 -9.57
N ARG A 75 4.53 -11.54 -10.39
CA ARG A 75 5.31 -12.67 -9.88
C ARG A 75 6.50 -12.18 -9.06
N PRO A 76 6.82 -12.84 -7.94
CA PRO A 76 6.23 -14.09 -7.41
C PRO A 76 5.06 -13.88 -6.44
N HIS A 77 4.64 -12.64 -6.16
CA HIS A 77 3.70 -12.28 -5.11
C HIS A 77 2.36 -13.04 -5.12
N PRO A 78 1.72 -13.33 -6.29
CA PRO A 78 0.43 -14.03 -6.29
C PRO A 78 0.41 -15.37 -5.57
N ALA A 79 1.57 -16.00 -5.38
CA ALA A 79 1.68 -17.28 -4.68
C ALA A 79 1.49 -17.15 -3.16
N PHE A 80 1.71 -15.97 -2.57
CA PHE A 80 1.68 -15.76 -1.11
C PHE A 80 1.02 -14.45 -0.66
N VAL A 81 0.62 -13.58 -1.57
CA VAL A 81 -0.11 -12.34 -1.28
C VAL A 81 -1.56 -12.50 -1.72
N SER A 82 -2.50 -12.17 -0.88
CA SER A 82 -3.92 -12.11 -1.21
C SER A 82 -4.48 -10.72 -0.97
N VAL A 83 -5.47 -10.36 -1.79
CA VAL A 83 -6.25 -9.11 -1.66
C VAL A 83 -7.71 -9.49 -1.58
N PRO A 84 -8.50 -8.99 -0.60
CA PRO A 84 -9.92 -9.26 -0.52
C PRO A 84 -10.64 -8.94 -1.83
N GLY A 85 -11.45 -9.87 -2.32
CA GLY A 85 -12.20 -9.70 -3.56
C GLY A 85 -11.41 -9.92 -4.86
N VAL A 86 -10.11 -10.20 -4.77
CA VAL A 86 -9.27 -10.57 -5.93
C VAL A 86 -9.06 -12.08 -5.93
N PRO A 87 -9.46 -12.81 -7.00
CA PRO A 87 -9.22 -14.24 -7.09
C PRO A 87 -7.74 -14.58 -7.00
N ARG A 88 -7.42 -15.69 -6.34
CA ARG A 88 -6.04 -16.19 -6.33
C ARG A 88 -5.60 -16.55 -7.75
N TRP A 89 -4.40 -16.13 -8.07
CA TRP A 89 -3.81 -16.39 -9.38
C TRP A 89 -3.33 -17.84 -9.55
N THR A 90 -3.03 -18.52 -8.46
CA THR A 90 -2.49 -19.89 -8.48
C THR A 90 -2.98 -20.68 -7.27
N ASP A 91 -3.19 -21.98 -7.47
CA ASP A 91 -3.51 -22.95 -6.40
C ASP A 91 -2.25 -23.61 -5.82
N LEU A 92 -1.07 -23.26 -6.32
CA LEU A 92 0.19 -23.80 -5.81
C LEU A 92 0.40 -23.39 -4.35
N PRO A 93 0.99 -24.29 -3.52
CA PRO A 93 1.36 -23.94 -2.16
C PRO A 93 2.32 -22.75 -2.13
N PRO A 94 2.16 -21.83 -1.17
CA PRO A 94 3.07 -20.70 -1.04
C PRO A 94 4.46 -21.19 -0.59
N TYR A 95 5.50 -20.65 -1.19
CA TYR A 95 6.89 -20.88 -0.77
C TYR A 95 7.44 -19.78 0.14
N ALA A 96 6.61 -18.79 0.47
CA ALA A 96 6.85 -17.77 1.47
C ALA A 96 5.63 -17.68 2.39
N LYS A 97 5.81 -17.07 3.58
CA LYS A 97 4.70 -16.91 4.51
C LYS A 97 3.58 -16.09 3.87
N PRO A 98 2.36 -16.65 3.73
CA PRO A 98 1.23 -15.92 3.16
C PRO A 98 0.83 -14.74 4.02
N PHE A 99 0.38 -13.65 3.39
CA PHE A 99 -0.22 -12.51 4.04
C PHE A 99 -1.29 -11.86 3.15
N GLU A 100 -2.17 -11.12 3.79
CA GLU A 100 -3.24 -10.40 3.12
C GLU A 100 -2.96 -8.91 3.18
N VAL A 101 -3.25 -8.20 2.11
CA VAL A 101 -3.25 -6.73 2.05
C VAL A 101 -4.60 -6.24 1.55
N THR A 102 -5.13 -5.23 2.19
CA THR A 102 -6.33 -4.53 1.70
C THR A 102 -5.91 -3.42 0.72
N PRO A 103 -6.85 -2.88 -0.08
CA PRO A 103 -6.57 -1.69 -0.89
C PRO A 103 -6.02 -0.53 -0.07
N GLU A 104 -6.53 -0.32 1.15
CA GLU A 104 -6.05 0.72 2.08
C GLU A 104 -4.60 0.45 2.51
N ASN A 105 -4.22 -0.81 2.74
CA ASN A 105 -2.84 -1.18 3.05
C ASN A 105 -1.89 -0.89 1.88
N ILE A 106 -2.35 -1.04 0.65
CA ILE A 106 -1.57 -0.70 -0.54
C ILE A 106 -1.33 0.82 -0.60
N ASP A 107 -2.35 1.62 -0.30
CA ASP A 107 -2.22 3.07 -0.23
C ASP A 107 -1.26 3.52 0.90
N ASP A 108 -1.31 2.86 2.05
CA ASP A 108 -0.39 3.07 3.17
C ASP A 108 1.05 2.75 2.75
N LEU A 109 1.25 1.62 2.08
CA LEU A 109 2.56 1.21 1.55
C LEU A 109 3.11 2.25 0.57
N ILE A 110 2.30 2.73 -0.37
CA ILE A 110 2.70 3.76 -1.33
C ILE A 110 3.09 5.05 -0.62
N SER A 111 2.33 5.45 0.41
CA SER A 111 2.62 6.65 1.20
C SER A 111 3.95 6.54 1.94
N PHE A 112 4.28 5.35 2.46
CA PHE A 112 5.59 5.07 3.04
C PHE A 112 6.70 5.12 1.99
N VAL A 113 6.52 4.44 0.87
CA VAL A 113 7.51 4.38 -0.22
C VAL A 113 7.87 5.77 -0.76
N ARG A 114 6.90 6.69 -0.83
CA ARG A 114 7.14 8.10 -1.19
C ARG A 114 8.05 8.86 -0.21
N LYS A 115 8.25 8.33 1.01
CA LYS A 115 9.19 8.90 1.99
C LYS A 115 10.60 8.35 1.86
N LEU A 116 10.79 7.30 1.07
CA LEU A 116 12.10 6.72 0.78
C LEU A 116 12.78 7.35 -0.45
N ASP A 117 12.04 8.16 -1.22
CA ASP A 117 12.50 8.87 -2.41
C ASP A 117 13.42 10.05 -2.06
#